data_dec78288154d5c3a69ebffee681b1db8
#
_entry.id   dec78288154d5c3a69ebffee681b1db8
#
_cell.length_a   1.000
_cell.length_b   1.000
_cell.length_c   1.000
_cell.angle_alpha   90.00
_cell.angle_beta   90.00
_cell.angle_gamma   90.00
#
_symmetry.space_group_name_H-M   'P 1'
#
loop_
_entity.id
_entity.type
_entity.pdbx_description
1 polymer ?
#
loop_
_entity_poly.entity_id
_entity_poly.type
_entity_poly.pdbx_seq_one_letter_code
_entity_poly.pdbx_strand_id
1 'polypeptide(L)'
;DQPRSRGLGDVYKRQGMDYRSIASVPTDDDKELKRVEEGAGIPTTSIRTQENLVKLHKRGRMLVASYEAIRFQRLDLFSVTLRQIGAYIARMHLKDAIDVLMNGDGNNNAATSYTIGDGGIGGTKGTLSYDALLGFWSQFDPYTMNTMLMGSDMMLAMLKLSEFQNPLTGLNFQGTGTLATPLGAKLLRTSAMPAGKIIGLDKNYALERICGSEVLVEYDKLIDRQLERAAITSISGFAKPYQEASKVLSLQ
;
A
#
# COMPACT_ATOMS: atom_id res chain seq x y z
N ASP A 1 0.88 -22.46 33.12
CA ASP A 1 1.26 -22.96 31.77
C ASP A 1 0.36 -22.32 30.73
N GLN A 2 0.88 -21.31 30.07
CA GLN A 2 0.20 -20.68 28.92
C GLN A 2 0.77 -21.26 27.62
N PRO A 3 -0.07 -21.68 26.67
CA PRO A 3 0.39 -22.19 25.40
C PRO A 3 1.01 -21.06 24.55
N ARG A 4 2.29 -21.20 24.26
CA ARG A 4 3.01 -20.35 23.33
C ARG A 4 2.58 -20.69 21.90
N SER A 5 1.73 -19.87 21.28
CA SER A 5 1.48 -19.96 19.86
C SER A 5 2.67 -19.37 19.11
N ARG A 6 3.50 -20.25 18.55
CA ARG A 6 4.56 -19.87 17.62
C ARG A 6 3.95 -19.79 16.21
N GLY A 7 3.55 -18.59 15.80
CA GLY A 7 3.23 -18.28 14.42
C GLY A 7 4.09 -17.12 13.94
N LEU A 8 4.62 -17.22 12.73
CA LEU A 8 5.43 -16.19 12.04
C LEU A 8 4.77 -14.81 11.93
N GLY A 9 3.55 -14.63 12.46
CA GLY A 9 2.85 -13.35 12.57
C GLY A 9 3.20 -12.50 13.78
N ASP A 10 3.95 -13.01 14.75
CA ASP A 10 4.22 -12.31 16.01
C ASP A 10 5.44 -11.39 15.98
N VAL A 11 6.21 -11.38 14.90
CA VAL A 11 7.44 -10.58 14.79
C VAL A 11 7.15 -9.08 14.66
N TYR A 12 5.93 -8.69 14.30
CA TYR A 12 5.56 -7.29 14.03
C TYR A 12 4.50 -6.69 14.98
N LYS A 13 4.13 -7.38 16.06
CA LYS A 13 3.29 -6.80 17.12
C LYS A 13 4.12 -6.06 18.15
N ARG A 14 4.63 -4.89 17.81
CA ARG A 14 5.12 -3.96 18.81
C ARG A 14 3.95 -3.16 19.37
N GLN A 15 3.49 -3.53 20.55
CA GLN A 15 2.56 -2.75 21.36
C GLN A 15 3.33 -1.64 22.05
N GLY A 16 3.48 -0.51 21.38
CA GLY A 16 4.01 0.71 21.95
C GLY A 16 3.61 1.87 21.05
N MET A 17 3.28 3.01 21.62
CA MET A 17 2.91 4.21 20.87
C MET A 17 4.08 4.88 20.13
N ASP A 18 5.27 4.31 20.21
CA ASP A 18 6.51 4.88 19.70
C ASP A 18 7.01 4.06 18.52
N TYR A 19 6.38 4.22 17.36
CA TYR A 19 6.79 3.56 16.14
C TYR A 19 7.68 4.48 15.32
N ARG A 20 8.98 4.32 15.49
CA ARG A 20 9.95 4.88 14.54
C ARG A 20 10.22 3.84 13.47
N SER A 21 9.96 4.18 12.25
CA SER A 21 10.41 3.38 11.13
C SER A 21 11.94 3.32 11.16
N ILE A 22 12.51 2.12 11.13
CA ILE A 22 13.95 1.95 10.98
C ILE A 22 14.21 2.20 9.50
N ALA A 23 14.70 3.38 9.17
CA ALA A 23 15.26 3.61 7.87
C ALA A 23 16.26 4.75 7.88
N SER A 24 17.46 4.44 8.13
CA SER A 24 18.52 5.04 7.36
C SER A 24 18.78 4.07 6.21
N VAL A 25 18.32 4.41 5.04
CA VAL A 25 18.81 3.74 3.84
C VAL A 25 20.26 4.20 3.71
N PRO A 26 21.27 3.32 3.90
CA PRO A 26 22.64 3.67 3.59
C PRO A 26 22.65 4.14 2.15
N THR A 27 23.35 5.23 1.86
CA THR A 27 23.61 5.67 0.49
C THR A 27 24.31 4.55 -0.28
N ASP A 28 24.30 4.59 -1.60
CA ASP A 28 24.98 3.56 -2.39
C ASP A 28 26.48 3.51 -2.06
N ASP A 29 27.09 4.65 -1.74
CA ASP A 29 28.47 4.75 -1.24
C ASP A 29 28.66 4.00 0.09
N ASP A 30 27.66 4.01 0.97
CA ASP A 30 27.71 3.30 2.25
C ASP A 30 27.52 1.78 2.11
N LYS A 31 26.94 1.33 1.00
CA LYS A 31 26.72 -0.10 0.69
C LYS A 31 27.86 -0.68 -0.14
N GLU A 32 28.69 0.15 -0.79
CA GLU A 32 29.76 -0.30 -1.65
C GLU A 32 30.81 -1.07 -0.84
N LEU A 33 31.06 -2.30 -1.26
CA LEU A 33 32.13 -3.13 -0.69
C LEU A 33 33.47 -2.71 -1.28
N LYS A 34 34.14 -1.77 -0.61
CA LYS A 34 35.50 -1.31 -1.02
C LYS A 34 36.53 -2.41 -0.75
N ARG A 35 37.49 -2.53 -1.65
CA ARG A 35 38.66 -3.41 -1.42
C ARG A 35 39.43 -2.86 -0.22
N VAL A 36 39.72 -3.71 0.75
CA VAL A 36 40.47 -3.37 1.96
C VAL A 36 41.79 -4.11 1.92
N GLU A 37 42.90 -3.42 2.13
CA GLU A 37 44.23 -4.01 2.23
C GLU A 37 44.39 -4.75 3.57
N GLU A 38 45.31 -5.70 3.62
CA GLU A 38 45.60 -6.47 4.82
C GLU A 38 46.05 -5.54 5.97
N GLY A 39 45.33 -5.57 7.09
CA GLY A 39 45.58 -4.68 8.23
C GLY A 39 44.91 -3.30 8.17
N ALA A 40 44.22 -2.95 7.09
CA ALA A 40 43.47 -1.70 7.01
C ALA A 40 42.08 -1.83 7.71
N GLY A 41 41.58 -0.71 8.22
CA GLY A 41 40.24 -0.67 8.85
C GLY A 41 39.12 -0.91 7.83
N ILE A 42 38.20 -1.81 8.18
CA ILE A 42 36.99 -2.07 7.35
C ILE A 42 36.05 -0.87 7.46
N PRO A 43 35.54 -0.30 6.36
CA PRO A 43 34.56 0.77 6.38
C PRO A 43 33.31 0.36 7.16
N THR A 44 32.78 1.27 7.96
CA THR A 44 31.59 1.01 8.79
C THR A 44 30.40 1.79 8.27
N THR A 45 29.26 1.13 8.16
CA THR A 45 27.98 1.76 7.83
C THR A 45 27.14 1.89 9.10
N SER A 46 26.60 3.07 9.36
CA SER A 46 25.76 3.32 10.52
C SER A 46 24.28 3.20 10.16
N ILE A 47 23.54 2.41 10.93
CA ILE A 47 22.07 2.35 10.84
C ILE A 47 21.50 3.40 11.79
N ARG A 48 20.66 4.30 11.27
CA ARG A 48 19.99 5.32 12.08
C ARG A 48 18.49 5.09 12.04
N THR A 49 17.79 5.46 13.12
CA THR A 49 16.33 5.49 13.14
C THR A 49 15.82 6.80 12.52
N GLN A 50 14.67 6.77 11.88
CA GLN A 50 14.03 7.99 11.38
C GLN A 50 13.65 8.91 12.53
N GLU A 51 13.68 10.23 12.28
CA GLU A 51 13.43 11.24 13.32
C GLU A 51 11.95 11.35 13.67
N ASN A 52 11.07 11.17 12.68
CA ASN A 52 9.64 11.34 12.86
C ASN A 52 8.94 10.01 13.15
N LEU A 53 8.01 10.06 14.09
CA LEU A 53 7.13 8.95 14.43
C LEU A 53 6.09 8.72 13.33
N VAL A 54 5.83 7.46 13.04
CA VAL A 54 4.72 7.09 12.16
C VAL A 54 3.39 7.42 12.84
N LYS A 55 2.56 8.21 12.17
CA LYS A 55 1.25 8.59 12.69
C LYS A 55 0.26 7.43 12.59
N LEU A 56 -0.29 7.01 13.72
CA LEU A 56 -1.38 6.05 13.77
C LEU A 56 -2.72 6.77 13.74
N HIS A 57 -3.59 6.36 12.84
CA HIS A 57 -4.93 6.92 12.70
C HIS A 57 -5.98 5.98 13.32
N LYS A 58 -6.69 6.49 14.33
CA LYS A 58 -7.88 5.80 14.85
C LYS A 58 -9.07 6.10 13.93
N ARG A 59 -9.69 5.06 13.43
CA ARG A 59 -10.91 5.13 12.61
C ARG A 59 -11.99 4.29 13.26
N GLY A 60 -13.20 4.78 13.24
CA GLY A 60 -14.32 4.02 13.81
C GLY A 60 -15.65 4.65 13.50
N ARG A 61 -16.68 3.87 13.67
CA ARG A 61 -18.07 4.32 13.58
C ARG A 61 -18.94 3.54 14.54
N MET A 62 -19.92 4.20 15.11
CA MET A 62 -20.94 3.60 15.95
C MET A 62 -22.24 3.44 15.16
N LEU A 63 -22.78 2.25 15.19
CA LEU A 63 -24.11 1.93 14.71
C LEU A 63 -25.04 1.85 15.94
N VAL A 64 -26.21 2.49 15.83
CA VAL A 64 -27.23 2.50 16.89
C VAL A 64 -28.55 2.08 16.27
N ALA A 65 -29.23 1.14 16.89
CA ALA A 65 -30.55 0.70 16.48
C ALA A 65 -31.48 0.50 17.70
N SER A 66 -32.78 0.74 17.55
CA SER A 66 -33.75 0.45 18.59
C SER A 66 -34.05 -1.05 18.63
N TYR A 67 -34.45 -1.54 19.81
CA TYR A 67 -34.86 -2.93 19.97
C TYR A 67 -36.01 -3.31 19.04
N GLU A 68 -36.93 -2.37 18.80
CA GLU A 68 -38.06 -2.56 17.88
C GLU A 68 -37.57 -2.74 16.43
N ALA A 69 -36.63 -1.89 15.97
CA ALA A 69 -36.05 -2.00 14.63
C ALA A 69 -35.36 -3.36 14.42
N ILE A 70 -34.66 -3.86 15.42
CA ILE A 70 -33.95 -5.16 15.34
C ILE A 70 -34.98 -6.33 15.37
N ARG A 71 -36.02 -6.23 16.19
CA ARG A 71 -37.01 -7.31 16.37
C ARG A 71 -37.96 -7.48 15.18
N PHE A 72 -38.37 -6.37 14.56
CA PHE A 72 -39.44 -6.41 13.55
C PHE A 72 -38.91 -6.46 12.11
N GLN A 73 -37.62 -6.34 11.89
CA GLN A 73 -37.04 -6.45 10.55
C GLN A 73 -36.75 -7.91 10.18
N ARG A 74 -37.28 -8.34 9.03
CA ARG A 74 -37.08 -9.69 8.49
C ARG A 74 -35.64 -9.94 8.00
N LEU A 75 -34.88 -8.88 7.76
CA LEU A 75 -33.48 -8.91 7.38
C LEU A 75 -32.66 -8.39 8.52
N ASP A 76 -31.55 -9.06 8.81
CA ASP A 76 -30.54 -8.57 9.76
C ASP A 76 -29.79 -7.39 9.17
N LEU A 77 -30.49 -6.25 9.03
CA LEU A 77 -29.92 -5.01 8.51
C LEU A 77 -28.78 -4.50 9.40
N PHE A 78 -28.80 -4.83 10.68
CA PHE A 78 -27.75 -4.44 11.61
C PHE A 78 -26.42 -5.09 11.22
N SER A 79 -26.39 -6.41 11.04
CA SER A 79 -25.18 -7.13 10.62
C SER A 79 -24.73 -6.75 9.21
N VAL A 80 -25.67 -6.51 8.29
CA VAL A 80 -25.33 -6.05 6.93
C VAL A 80 -24.65 -4.67 6.97
N THR A 81 -25.22 -3.73 7.73
CA THR A 81 -24.64 -2.38 7.88
C THR A 81 -23.26 -2.44 8.56
N LEU A 82 -23.13 -3.30 9.56
CA LEU A 82 -21.85 -3.51 10.26
C LEU A 82 -20.75 -3.98 9.29
N ARG A 83 -21.07 -4.93 8.40
CA ARG A 83 -20.15 -5.40 7.35
C ARG A 83 -19.78 -4.29 6.35
N GLN A 84 -20.75 -3.46 5.97
CA GLN A 84 -20.51 -2.32 5.09
C GLN A 84 -19.56 -1.30 5.73
N ILE A 85 -19.72 -1.01 7.03
CA ILE A 85 -18.81 -0.14 7.78
C ILE A 85 -17.40 -0.73 7.80
N GLY A 86 -17.25 -2.03 8.05
CA GLY A 86 -15.97 -2.72 8.01
C GLY A 86 -15.29 -2.63 6.63
N ALA A 87 -16.05 -2.83 5.55
CA ALA A 87 -15.55 -2.68 4.18
C ALA A 87 -15.12 -1.23 3.89
N TYR A 88 -15.82 -0.24 4.44
CA TYR A 88 -15.45 1.16 4.29
C TYR A 88 -14.14 1.51 5.03
N ILE A 89 -13.95 0.96 6.23
CA ILE A 89 -12.69 1.11 6.98
C ILE A 89 -11.53 0.54 6.17
N ALA A 90 -11.70 -0.63 5.55
CA ALA A 90 -10.67 -1.23 4.70
C ALA A 90 -10.30 -0.34 3.49
N ARG A 91 -11.30 0.32 2.88
CA ARG A 91 -11.06 1.30 1.79
C ARG A 91 -10.29 2.53 2.28
N MET A 92 -10.56 2.99 3.49
CA MET A 92 -9.83 4.12 4.08
C MET A 92 -8.37 3.74 4.37
N HIS A 93 -8.12 2.55 4.90
CA HIS A 93 -6.76 2.05 5.08
C HIS A 93 -6.00 1.96 3.74
N LEU A 94 -6.67 1.49 2.68
CA LEU A 94 -6.07 1.44 1.35
C LEU A 94 -5.72 2.85 0.82
N LYS A 95 -6.60 3.82 1.07
CA LYS A 95 -6.35 5.22 0.69
C LYS A 95 -5.14 5.79 1.45
N ASP A 96 -5.05 5.54 2.75
CA ASP A 96 -3.92 5.97 3.57
C ASP A 96 -2.60 5.31 3.10
N ALA A 97 -2.65 4.02 2.75
CA ALA A 97 -1.50 3.30 2.20
C ALA A 97 -1.01 3.91 0.88
N ILE A 98 -1.93 4.25 -0.02
CA ILE A 98 -1.61 4.89 -1.30
C ILE A 98 -1.03 6.29 -1.08
N ASP A 99 -1.59 7.05 -0.14
CA ASP A 99 -1.10 8.38 0.20
C ASP A 99 0.34 8.32 0.71
N VAL A 100 0.64 7.40 1.62
CA VAL A 100 2.01 7.17 2.13
C VAL A 100 2.95 6.69 1.03
N LEU A 101 2.52 5.80 0.13
CA LEU A 101 3.32 5.36 -1.00
C LEU A 101 3.72 6.52 -1.92
N MET A 102 2.82 7.50 -2.13
CA MET A 102 3.07 8.65 -2.99
C MET A 102 3.81 9.78 -2.28
N ASN A 103 3.27 10.21 -1.14
CA ASN A 103 3.68 11.44 -0.46
C ASN A 103 4.65 11.19 0.70
N GLY A 104 4.88 9.92 1.05
CA GLY A 104 5.72 9.53 2.18
C GLY A 104 4.98 9.54 3.51
N ASP A 105 5.67 9.14 4.55
CA ASP A 105 5.17 9.01 5.93
C ASP A 105 5.51 10.23 6.83
N GLY A 106 6.02 11.30 6.24
CA GLY A 106 6.46 12.51 6.94
C GLY A 106 7.96 12.57 7.24
N ASN A 107 8.74 11.59 6.76
CA ASN A 107 10.21 11.53 6.90
C ASN A 107 10.96 11.96 5.63
N ASN A 108 10.36 12.81 4.81
CA ASN A 108 10.92 13.27 3.55
C ASN A 108 11.24 12.13 2.55
N ASN A 109 10.42 11.08 2.59
CA ASN A 109 10.56 9.88 1.78
C ASN A 109 9.43 9.72 0.74
N ALA A 110 8.93 10.85 0.20
CA ALA A 110 7.98 10.85 -0.91
C ALA A 110 8.52 10.05 -2.10
N ALA A 111 7.63 9.38 -2.84
CA ALA A 111 8.04 8.61 -4.01
C ALA A 111 8.58 9.53 -5.11
N THR A 112 9.61 9.09 -5.79
CA THR A 112 10.10 9.75 -7.00
C THR A 112 9.01 9.70 -8.07
N SER A 113 8.63 10.85 -8.59
CA SER A 113 7.60 10.97 -9.62
C SER A 113 8.25 11.18 -10.99
N TYR A 114 7.84 10.38 -11.95
CA TYR A 114 8.24 10.47 -13.35
C TYR A 114 7.04 10.89 -14.19
N THR A 115 7.30 11.76 -15.17
CA THR A 115 6.29 12.19 -16.14
C THR A 115 6.55 11.53 -17.48
N ILE A 116 5.51 11.06 -18.15
CA ILE A 116 5.66 10.48 -19.50
C ILE A 116 6.18 11.55 -20.47
N GLY A 117 7.23 11.21 -21.21
CA GLY A 117 7.91 12.13 -22.13
C GLY A 117 8.98 13.02 -21.52
N ASP A 118 9.24 12.90 -20.21
CA ASP A 118 10.30 13.63 -19.52
C ASP A 118 11.26 12.67 -18.80
N GLY A 119 12.51 13.09 -18.57
CA GLY A 119 13.44 12.44 -17.63
C GLY A 119 13.84 10.99 -17.96
N GLY A 120 13.93 10.63 -19.23
CA GLY A 120 14.29 9.27 -19.66
C GLY A 120 13.11 8.29 -19.74
N ILE A 121 11.90 8.77 -19.45
CA ILE A 121 10.67 8.02 -19.72
C ILE A 121 10.20 8.31 -21.13
N GLY A 122 10.16 7.28 -21.99
CA GLY A 122 9.71 7.42 -23.37
C GLY A 122 8.23 7.78 -23.48
N GLY A 123 7.77 8.02 -24.73
CA GLY A 123 6.38 8.28 -25.04
C GLY A 123 6.02 9.75 -25.15
N THR A 124 4.74 10.01 -25.43
CA THR A 124 4.18 11.37 -25.60
C THR A 124 3.41 11.76 -24.36
N LYS A 125 3.65 12.96 -23.85
CA LYS A 125 2.89 13.53 -22.70
C LYS A 125 1.39 13.33 -22.86
N GLY A 126 0.73 12.93 -21.78
CA GLY A 126 -0.71 12.73 -21.75
C GLY A 126 -1.19 11.39 -22.33
N THR A 127 -0.29 10.56 -22.90
CA THR A 127 -0.66 9.27 -23.49
C THR A 127 0.20 8.15 -22.94
N LEU A 128 -0.42 7.11 -22.41
CA LEU A 128 0.30 5.92 -21.97
C LEU A 128 0.78 5.13 -23.19
N SER A 129 2.05 4.80 -23.24
CA SER A 129 2.67 3.93 -24.25
C SER A 129 3.42 2.78 -23.60
N TYR A 130 3.68 1.73 -24.37
CA TYR A 130 4.49 0.61 -23.88
C TYR A 130 5.94 1.03 -23.61
N ASP A 131 6.48 1.92 -24.43
CA ASP A 131 7.80 2.50 -24.24
C ASP A 131 7.93 3.26 -22.91
N ALA A 132 6.89 4.03 -22.52
CA ALA A 132 6.85 4.68 -21.23
C ALA A 132 6.84 3.67 -20.05
N LEU A 133 6.16 2.54 -20.21
CA LEU A 133 6.16 1.47 -19.19
C LEU A 133 7.53 0.80 -19.06
N LEU A 134 8.21 0.55 -20.18
CA LEU A 134 9.58 0.02 -20.20
C LEU A 134 10.56 0.99 -19.54
N GLY A 135 10.49 2.28 -19.91
CA GLY A 135 11.31 3.32 -19.28
C GLY A 135 11.05 3.42 -17.78
N PHE A 136 9.80 3.32 -17.34
CA PHE A 136 9.46 3.32 -15.93
C PHE A 136 9.98 2.09 -15.18
N TRP A 137 9.85 0.91 -15.79
CA TRP A 137 10.36 -0.33 -15.23
C TRP A 137 11.90 -0.29 -15.05
N SER A 138 12.63 0.29 -16.00
CA SER A 138 14.09 0.39 -15.92
C SER A 138 14.59 1.26 -14.76
N GLN A 139 13.74 2.11 -14.19
CA GLN A 139 14.10 2.96 -13.07
C GLN A 139 14.17 2.22 -11.72
N PHE A 140 13.73 0.95 -11.65
CA PHE A 140 13.59 0.22 -10.37
C PHE A 140 14.87 -0.45 -9.85
N ASP A 141 16.02 -0.26 -10.48
CA ASP A 141 17.29 -0.75 -9.90
C ASP A 141 17.61 0.00 -8.59
N PRO A 142 18.02 -0.67 -7.49
CA PRO A 142 18.25 -2.12 -7.29
C PRO A 142 17.01 -2.92 -6.86
N TYR A 143 15.84 -2.29 -6.77
CA TYR A 143 14.58 -2.96 -6.42
C TYR A 143 13.93 -3.60 -7.65
N THR A 144 12.96 -4.49 -7.41
CA THR A 144 12.20 -5.13 -8.48
C THR A 144 10.76 -4.66 -8.46
N MET A 145 10.30 -4.08 -9.57
CA MET A 145 8.89 -3.73 -9.71
C MET A 145 8.04 -5.01 -9.84
N ASN A 146 7.50 -5.50 -8.73
CA ASN A 146 6.68 -6.71 -8.70
C ASN A 146 5.17 -6.43 -8.58
N THR A 147 4.80 -5.18 -8.36
CA THR A 147 3.40 -4.76 -8.23
C THR A 147 3.19 -3.38 -8.84
N MET A 148 2.11 -3.22 -9.59
CA MET A 148 1.64 -1.94 -10.11
C MET A 148 0.24 -1.64 -9.58
N LEU A 149 0.05 -0.47 -8.97
CA LEU A 149 -1.24 0.04 -8.52
C LEU A 149 -1.70 1.12 -9.49
N MET A 150 -2.96 1.06 -9.92
CA MET A 150 -3.52 2.04 -10.85
C MET A 150 -5.01 2.21 -10.69
N GLY A 151 -5.52 3.36 -11.16
CA GLY A 151 -6.95 3.63 -11.26
C GLY A 151 -7.60 2.90 -12.44
N SER A 152 -8.92 2.99 -12.52
CA SER A 152 -9.65 2.39 -13.65
C SER A 152 -9.32 3.03 -14.99
N ASP A 153 -9.00 4.32 -15.00
CA ASP A 153 -8.59 5.11 -16.16
C ASP A 153 -7.29 4.58 -16.77
N MET A 154 -6.26 4.43 -15.93
CA MET A 154 -4.95 3.93 -16.34
C MET A 154 -5.00 2.45 -16.71
N MET A 155 -5.81 1.66 -16.00
CA MET A 155 -6.03 0.25 -16.36
C MET A 155 -6.66 0.12 -17.76
N LEU A 156 -7.67 0.94 -18.06
CA LEU A 156 -8.28 0.97 -19.38
C LEU A 156 -7.31 1.45 -20.47
N ALA A 157 -6.49 2.45 -20.16
CA ALA A 157 -5.45 2.91 -21.08
C ALA A 157 -4.44 1.80 -21.38
N MET A 158 -3.99 1.07 -20.34
CA MET A 158 -3.08 -0.05 -20.49
C MET A 158 -3.67 -1.19 -21.32
N LEU A 159 -4.92 -1.57 -21.09
CA LEU A 159 -5.61 -2.62 -21.84
C LEU A 159 -5.86 -2.27 -23.32
N LYS A 160 -5.82 -0.98 -23.66
CA LYS A 160 -5.95 -0.52 -25.07
C LYS A 160 -4.64 -0.56 -25.83
N LEU A 161 -3.50 -0.76 -25.17
CA LEU A 161 -2.22 -0.90 -25.86
C LEU A 161 -2.22 -2.16 -26.75
N SER A 162 -1.71 -2.04 -27.95
CA SER A 162 -1.64 -3.12 -28.96
C SER A 162 -0.89 -4.35 -28.43
N GLU A 163 0.14 -4.11 -27.64
CA GLU A 163 0.99 -5.13 -27.03
C GLU A 163 0.22 -6.04 -26.06
N PHE A 164 -0.79 -5.49 -25.38
CA PHE A 164 -1.64 -6.24 -24.45
C PHE A 164 -2.84 -6.91 -25.16
N GLN A 165 -3.18 -6.45 -26.36
CA GLN A 165 -4.29 -7.01 -27.16
C GLN A 165 -3.86 -8.17 -28.04
N ASN A 166 -2.58 -8.27 -28.38
CA ASN A 166 -2.07 -9.29 -29.30
C ASN A 166 -1.86 -10.63 -28.57
N PRO A 167 -2.60 -11.69 -28.92
CA PRO A 167 -2.44 -13.01 -28.30
C PRO A 167 -1.05 -13.64 -28.50
N LEU A 168 -0.35 -13.25 -29.56
CA LEU A 168 0.97 -13.78 -29.91
C LEU A 168 2.07 -13.30 -28.96
N THR A 169 1.86 -12.22 -28.22
CA THR A 169 2.82 -11.71 -27.24
C THR A 169 2.78 -12.42 -25.89
N GLY A 170 1.91 -13.43 -25.74
CA GLY A 170 1.75 -14.19 -24.47
C GLY A 170 0.91 -13.48 -23.40
N LEU A 171 0.48 -12.24 -23.64
CA LEU A 171 -0.35 -11.44 -22.72
C LEU A 171 -1.85 -11.63 -23.01
N ASN A 172 -2.31 -12.88 -23.05
CA ASN A 172 -3.66 -13.23 -23.50
C ASN A 172 -4.74 -12.93 -22.44
N PHE A 173 -5.13 -11.67 -22.29
CA PHE A 173 -6.25 -11.26 -21.45
C PHE A 173 -7.59 -11.84 -21.92
N GLN A 174 -7.81 -11.94 -23.24
CA GLN A 174 -9.08 -12.40 -23.80
C GLN A 174 -9.37 -13.88 -23.50
N GLY A 175 -8.31 -14.71 -23.39
CA GLY A 175 -8.46 -16.13 -23.11
C GLY A 175 -8.55 -16.48 -21.62
N THR A 176 -7.91 -15.72 -20.76
CA THR A 176 -7.79 -16.05 -19.33
C THR A 176 -8.62 -15.15 -18.42
N GLY A 177 -9.07 -13.98 -18.91
CA GLY A 177 -9.74 -12.96 -18.11
C GLY A 177 -8.84 -12.31 -17.04
N THR A 178 -7.58 -12.75 -16.96
CA THR A 178 -6.56 -12.19 -16.06
C THR A 178 -5.43 -11.61 -16.90
N LEU A 179 -4.96 -10.42 -16.55
CA LEU A 179 -3.73 -9.89 -17.12
C LEU A 179 -2.57 -10.75 -16.66
N ALA A 180 -1.87 -11.36 -17.63
CA ALA A 180 -0.54 -11.87 -17.37
C ALA A 180 0.31 -10.73 -16.82
N THR A 181 1.25 -11.02 -15.94
CA THR A 181 2.09 -10.02 -15.26
C THR A 181 3.03 -9.34 -16.26
N PRO A 182 2.67 -8.20 -16.86
CA PRO A 182 3.59 -7.51 -17.75
C PRO A 182 4.78 -7.02 -16.95
N LEU A 183 5.97 -7.17 -17.50
CA LEU A 183 7.23 -6.78 -16.84
C LEU A 183 7.45 -7.48 -15.48
N GLY A 184 6.82 -8.64 -15.24
CA GLY A 184 6.89 -9.35 -13.96
C GLY A 184 6.02 -8.75 -12.84
N ALA A 185 5.27 -7.68 -13.10
CA ALA A 185 4.48 -6.98 -12.09
C ALA A 185 3.02 -7.40 -12.06
N LYS A 186 2.47 -7.65 -10.87
CA LYS A 186 1.05 -7.87 -10.67
C LYS A 186 0.28 -6.55 -10.78
N LEU A 187 -0.71 -6.51 -11.63
CA LEU A 187 -1.57 -5.32 -11.80
C LEU A 187 -2.72 -5.34 -10.81
N LEU A 188 -2.86 -4.28 -10.04
CA LEU A 188 -3.93 -4.09 -9.06
C LEU A 188 -4.69 -2.80 -9.35
N ARG A 189 -5.98 -2.95 -9.66
CA ARG A 189 -6.88 -1.82 -9.86
C ARG A 189 -7.48 -1.39 -8.53
N THR A 190 -7.43 -0.11 -8.24
CA THR A 190 -8.08 0.47 -7.06
C THR A 190 -8.71 1.82 -7.35
N SER A 191 -9.88 2.07 -6.76
CA SER A 191 -10.56 3.38 -6.85
C SER A 191 -9.95 4.45 -5.95
N ALA A 192 -8.98 4.09 -5.10
CA ALA A 192 -8.28 5.04 -4.23
C ALA A 192 -7.12 5.76 -4.92
N MET A 193 -6.73 5.30 -6.12
CA MET A 193 -5.68 5.95 -6.92
C MET A 193 -6.17 7.25 -7.54
N PRO A 194 -5.35 8.32 -7.49
CA PRO A 194 -5.58 9.51 -8.29
C PRO A 194 -5.58 9.20 -9.80
N ALA A 195 -6.39 9.95 -10.55
CA ALA A 195 -6.46 9.78 -11.99
C ALA A 195 -5.12 10.11 -12.66
N GLY A 196 -4.81 9.41 -13.75
CA GLY A 196 -3.61 9.64 -14.56
C GLY A 196 -2.30 9.21 -13.91
N LYS A 197 -2.33 8.43 -12.81
CA LYS A 197 -1.13 7.98 -12.10
C LYS A 197 -1.08 6.46 -11.98
N ILE A 198 0.15 5.94 -12.06
CA ILE A 198 0.49 4.54 -11.77
C ILE A 198 1.55 4.54 -10.68
N ILE A 199 1.41 3.70 -9.66
CA ILE A 199 2.46 3.44 -8.68
C ILE A 199 3.05 2.08 -9.01
N GLY A 200 4.34 2.05 -9.31
CA GLY A 200 5.15 0.83 -9.31
C GLY A 200 5.78 0.65 -7.94
N LEU A 201 5.84 -0.56 -7.45
CA LEU A 201 6.44 -0.84 -6.16
C LEU A 201 7.02 -2.25 -6.04
N ASP A 202 8.01 -2.38 -5.18
CA ASP A 202 8.42 -3.67 -4.63
C ASP A 202 7.67 -3.92 -3.31
N LYS A 203 6.71 -4.86 -3.34
CA LYS A 203 5.85 -5.16 -2.19
C LYS A 203 6.60 -5.58 -0.92
N ASN A 204 7.87 -6.01 -1.04
CA ASN A 204 8.64 -6.49 0.09
C ASN A 204 9.31 -5.35 0.87
N TYR A 205 9.51 -4.19 0.21
CA TYR A 205 10.30 -3.08 0.74
C TYR A 205 9.58 -1.74 0.75
N ALA A 206 8.51 -1.58 -0.04
CA ALA A 206 7.89 -0.27 -0.27
C ALA A 206 7.04 0.23 0.89
N LEU A 207 6.37 -0.65 1.61
CA LEU A 207 5.38 -0.26 2.62
C LEU A 207 5.32 -1.26 3.77
N GLU A 208 5.29 -0.74 4.99
CA GLU A 208 5.03 -1.49 6.21
C GLU A 208 3.72 -1.01 6.85
N ARG A 209 2.85 -1.93 7.21
CA ARG A 209 1.64 -1.62 7.96
C ARG A 209 1.90 -1.78 9.45
N ILE A 210 1.71 -0.71 10.19
CA ILE A 210 1.80 -0.70 11.65
C ILE A 210 0.38 -0.76 12.20
N CYS A 211 0.10 -1.79 13.00
CA CYS A 211 -1.22 -2.04 13.55
C CYS A 211 -1.20 -1.79 15.06
N GLY A 212 -1.84 -0.72 15.50
CA GLY A 212 -2.03 -0.44 16.93
C GLY A 212 -3.19 -1.24 17.51
N SER A 213 -4.27 -1.40 16.74
CA SER A 213 -5.40 -2.28 17.03
C SER A 213 -6.01 -2.76 15.72
N GLU A 214 -6.28 -4.04 15.61
CA GLU A 214 -7.08 -4.58 14.51
C GLU A 214 -8.52 -4.07 14.60
N VAL A 215 -9.35 -4.45 13.63
CA VAL A 215 -10.76 -4.09 13.66
C VAL A 215 -11.43 -4.75 14.86
N LEU A 216 -11.80 -3.93 15.84
CA LEU A 216 -12.52 -4.34 17.05
C LEU A 216 -13.97 -3.95 16.92
N VAL A 217 -14.87 -4.86 17.28
CA VAL A 217 -16.30 -4.61 17.35
C VAL A 217 -16.74 -4.75 18.79
N GLU A 218 -17.26 -3.68 19.36
CA GLU A 218 -17.76 -3.63 20.74
C GLU A 218 -19.27 -3.41 20.71
N TYR A 219 -20.00 -4.18 21.51
CA TYR A 219 -21.44 -4.10 21.63
C TYR A 219 -21.83 -3.56 23.00
N ASP A 220 -22.84 -2.71 23.01
CA ASP A 220 -23.41 -2.15 24.24
C ASP A 220 -24.93 -1.99 24.11
N LYS A 221 -25.64 -2.08 25.23
CA LYS A 221 -27.10 -1.93 25.31
C LYS A 221 -27.45 -0.79 26.25
N LEU A 222 -28.17 0.18 25.73
CA LEU A 222 -28.75 1.25 26.52
C LEU A 222 -30.18 0.83 26.92
N ILE A 223 -30.33 0.25 28.10
CA ILE A 223 -31.59 -0.30 28.59
C ILE A 223 -32.60 0.81 28.83
N ASP A 224 -32.16 1.95 29.33
CA ASP A 224 -32.98 3.16 29.59
C ASP A 224 -33.62 3.74 28.34
N ARG A 225 -32.99 3.54 27.18
CA ARG A 225 -33.46 4.05 25.87
C ARG A 225 -33.89 2.94 24.90
N GLN A 226 -33.82 1.69 25.32
CA GLN A 226 -34.07 0.51 24.49
C GLN A 226 -33.31 0.51 23.14
N LEU A 227 -32.01 0.86 23.20
CA LEU A 227 -31.15 0.91 22.05
C LEU A 227 -30.00 -0.11 22.16
N GLU A 228 -29.66 -0.75 21.05
CA GLU A 228 -28.42 -1.49 20.89
C GLU A 228 -27.41 -0.65 20.10
N ARG A 229 -26.16 -0.69 20.54
CA ARG A 229 -25.05 -0.01 19.90
C ARG A 229 -23.97 -1.00 19.55
N ALA A 230 -23.36 -0.82 18.39
CA ALA A 230 -22.12 -1.49 17.99
C ALA A 230 -21.11 -0.46 17.53
N ALA A 231 -19.96 -0.43 18.17
CA ALA A 231 -18.84 0.41 17.76
C ALA A 231 -17.81 -0.44 17.03
N ILE A 232 -17.47 -0.06 15.81
CA ILE A 232 -16.35 -0.64 15.07
C ILE A 232 -15.21 0.35 15.13
N THR A 233 -14.04 -0.08 15.60
CA THR A 233 -12.85 0.76 15.69
C THR A 233 -11.62 0.02 15.15
N SER A 234 -10.66 0.77 14.63
CA SER A 234 -9.39 0.26 14.14
C SER A 234 -8.33 1.34 14.30
N ILE A 235 -7.12 0.97 14.67
CA ILE A 235 -5.98 1.87 14.80
C ILE A 235 -4.86 1.31 13.96
N SER A 236 -4.47 2.02 12.90
CA SER A 236 -3.36 1.62 12.04
C SER A 236 -2.68 2.82 11.42
N GLY A 237 -1.43 2.61 11.02
CA GLY A 237 -0.64 3.55 10.26
C GLY A 237 0.19 2.81 9.22
N PHE A 238 0.87 3.56 8.38
CA PHE A 238 1.74 3.04 7.35
C PHE A 238 3.08 3.76 7.42
N ALA A 239 4.15 2.99 7.30
CA ALA A 239 5.51 3.47 7.18
C ALA A 239 6.05 3.14 5.80
N LYS A 240 6.91 4.00 5.29
CA LYS A 240 7.65 3.79 4.05
C LYS A 240 9.13 3.60 4.37
N PRO A 241 9.61 2.35 4.54
CA PRO A 241 10.99 2.09 4.96
C PRO A 241 12.00 2.56 3.92
N TYR A 242 11.73 2.30 2.63
CA TYR A 242 12.65 2.60 1.54
C TYR A 242 11.98 3.50 0.50
N GLN A 243 12.54 4.69 0.30
CA GLN A 243 12.01 5.67 -0.64
C GLN A 243 11.97 5.13 -2.07
N GLU A 244 13.08 4.53 -2.52
CA GLU A 244 13.26 4.06 -3.88
C GLU A 244 12.48 2.79 -4.22
N ALA A 245 11.95 2.08 -3.22
CA ALA A 245 11.16 0.87 -3.43
C ALA A 245 9.74 1.13 -3.99
N SER A 246 9.32 2.40 -4.07
CA SER A 246 8.10 2.81 -4.75
C SER A 246 8.34 4.06 -5.57
N LYS A 247 7.81 4.09 -6.81
CA LYS A 247 7.93 5.19 -7.76
C LYS A 247 6.57 5.46 -8.39
N VAL A 248 6.37 6.68 -8.83
CA VAL A 248 5.09 7.12 -9.43
C VAL A 248 5.32 7.50 -10.87
N LEU A 249 4.50 6.98 -11.77
CA LEU A 249 4.41 7.42 -13.16
C LEU A 249 3.15 8.28 -13.33
N SER A 250 3.30 9.46 -13.88
CA SER A 250 2.22 10.40 -14.15
C SER A 250 2.08 10.67 -15.64
N LEU A 251 0.84 10.86 -16.11
CA LEU A 251 0.55 11.32 -17.47
C LEU A 251 0.91 12.79 -17.69
N GLN A 252 0.89 13.58 -16.61
CA GLN A 252 1.13 15.04 -16.61
C GLN A 252 2.23 15.40 -15.64
#